data_4f96bc22fd8424c4a408e78c18081e1e
#
_entry.id   4f96bc22fd8424c4a408e78c18081e1e
#
_cell.length_a   1.000
_cell.length_b   1.000
_cell.length_c   1.000
_cell.angle_alpha   90.00
_cell.angle_beta   90.00
_cell.angle_gamma   90.00
#
_symmetry.space_group_name_H-M   'P 1'
#
loop_
_entity.id
_entity.type
_entity.pdbx_description
1 polymer ?
#
loop_
_entity_poly.entity_id
_entity_poly.type
_entity_poly.pdbx_seq_one_letter_code
_entity_poly.pdbx_strand_id
1 'polypeptide(L)'
;MKNFMRNYSEKLQQLLCLLICVLMVVAASIRRDGKVAGCYVNQQQTVSPKTEPMDVLEDGSVRLNTTELGKDIVGYGGTVPLEITLQDSRVKSIRALANSESPDFFKEASALLTKWNGQTIEDAQKMKVDAVSGATFSSKAIIGNVQRGLQYAAKNPVKTSVWSEFDFSAKAIAGLIVVLMAAIVPLFIKNRRYRIAQQILNVIVLGFWCGSFLNYTSIVSYMSNCMNVVALIVPVIMLITAFVYPLFGKKSHYCTHVCPFGSLQELAGKCVGYKVRMKPTTARRLDMFRQILWAILMLCLWTGIWFDWIDYEPFSAFVFQSASWIVIAIAIIFVALSTVIMRPYCRFVCPTGSLLKYSQYSILKKKK
;
A
#
# COMPACT_ATOMS: atom_id res chain seq x y z
N MET A 1 -28.91 32.25 -11.60
CA MET A 1 -28.88 31.87 -10.18
C MET A 1 -29.31 30.41 -9.93
N LYS A 2 -30.47 29.94 -10.38
CA LYS A 2 -30.96 28.54 -10.21
C LYS A 2 -30.00 27.43 -10.69
N ASN A 3 -29.36 27.62 -11.83
CA ASN A 3 -28.39 26.61 -12.38
C ASN A 3 -27.08 26.59 -11.59
N PHE A 4 -26.62 27.70 -11.06
CA PHE A 4 -25.45 27.80 -10.21
C PHE A 4 -25.63 27.07 -8.87
N MET A 5 -26.76 27.34 -8.19
CA MET A 5 -27.11 26.67 -6.94
C MET A 5 -27.32 25.18 -7.10
N ARG A 6 -27.90 24.73 -8.23
CA ARG A 6 -28.05 23.30 -8.54
C ARG A 6 -26.71 22.61 -8.76
N ASN A 7 -25.77 23.24 -9.47
CA ASN A 7 -24.44 22.69 -9.71
C ASN A 7 -23.62 22.62 -8.42
N TYR A 8 -23.75 23.62 -7.53
CA TYR A 8 -23.13 23.61 -6.21
C TYR A 8 -23.67 22.47 -5.32
N SER A 9 -24.99 22.29 -5.29
CA SER A 9 -25.64 21.21 -4.54
C SER A 9 -25.26 19.83 -5.08
N GLU A 10 -25.12 19.64 -6.41
CA GLU A 10 -24.65 18.39 -7.01
C GLU A 10 -23.22 18.07 -6.58
N LYS A 11 -22.31 19.05 -6.56
CA LYS A 11 -20.92 18.87 -6.11
C LYS A 11 -20.84 18.55 -4.62
N LEU A 12 -21.63 19.25 -3.80
CA LEU A 12 -21.69 19.01 -2.35
C LEU A 12 -22.16 17.57 -2.05
N GLN A 13 -23.18 17.09 -2.74
CA GLN A 13 -23.63 15.70 -2.60
C GLN A 13 -22.57 14.68 -3.02
N GLN A 14 -21.83 14.93 -4.11
CA GLN A 14 -20.74 14.07 -4.53
C GLN A 14 -19.62 14.03 -3.48
N LEU A 15 -19.26 15.17 -2.91
CA LEU A 15 -18.27 15.28 -1.86
C LEU A 15 -18.69 14.52 -0.60
N LEU A 16 -19.97 14.64 -0.22
CA LEU A 16 -20.54 13.93 0.92
C LEU A 16 -20.54 12.40 0.70
N CYS A 17 -20.93 11.93 -0.49
CA CYS A 17 -20.86 10.52 -0.85
C CYS A 17 -19.40 10.00 -0.85
N LEU A 18 -18.45 10.81 -1.33
CA LEU A 18 -17.03 10.47 -1.28
C LEU A 18 -16.55 10.34 0.17
N LEU A 19 -16.91 11.30 1.04
CA LEU A 19 -16.58 11.28 2.47
C LEU A 19 -17.11 10.00 3.15
N ILE A 20 -18.37 9.65 2.88
CA ILE A 20 -18.97 8.41 3.40
C ILE A 20 -18.18 7.20 2.93
N CYS A 21 -17.83 7.11 1.65
CA CYS A 21 -17.02 6.01 1.12
C CYS A 21 -15.64 5.93 1.78
N VAL A 22 -14.99 7.07 2.03
CA VAL A 22 -13.70 7.11 2.75
C VAL A 22 -13.88 6.62 4.19
N LEU A 23 -14.90 7.09 4.91
CA LEU A 23 -15.19 6.63 6.27
C LEU A 23 -15.48 5.13 6.31
N MET A 24 -16.15 4.57 5.30
CA MET A 24 -16.38 3.13 5.19
C MET A 24 -15.07 2.35 5.05
N VAL A 25 -14.13 2.85 4.23
CA VAL A 25 -12.82 2.22 4.04
C VAL A 25 -11.97 2.35 5.32
N VAL A 26 -12.01 3.49 5.99
CA VAL A 26 -11.33 3.69 7.29
C VAL A 26 -11.86 2.72 8.34
N ALA A 27 -13.19 2.57 8.47
CA ALA A 27 -13.78 1.60 9.37
C ALA A 27 -13.34 0.16 9.04
N ALA A 28 -13.23 -0.18 7.76
CA ALA A 28 -12.73 -1.47 7.30
C ALA A 28 -11.25 -1.68 7.66
N SER A 29 -10.40 -0.63 7.53
CA SER A 29 -8.99 -0.71 7.87
C SER A 29 -8.77 -0.87 9.38
N ILE A 30 -9.54 -0.15 10.21
CA ILE A 30 -9.52 -0.34 11.66
C ILE A 30 -9.89 -1.78 12.03
N ARG A 31 -10.94 -2.32 11.39
CA ARG A 31 -11.44 -3.64 11.71
C ARG A 31 -10.50 -4.76 11.26
N ARG A 32 -9.85 -4.62 10.10
CA ARG A 32 -8.93 -5.61 9.54
C ARG A 32 -7.55 -5.55 10.19
N ASP A 33 -6.97 -4.36 10.27
CA ASP A 33 -5.56 -4.18 10.60
C ASP A 33 -5.36 -3.48 11.97
N GLY A 34 -6.44 -2.96 12.60
CA GLY A 34 -6.36 -2.18 13.83
C GLY A 34 -5.65 -0.83 13.66
N LYS A 35 -5.37 -0.42 12.42
CA LYS A 35 -4.55 0.74 12.09
C LYS A 35 -5.27 1.70 11.14
N VAL A 36 -4.96 3.00 11.26
CA VAL A 36 -5.30 4.04 10.29
C VAL A 36 -4.09 4.94 10.10
N ALA A 37 -3.68 5.14 8.85
CA ALA A 37 -2.52 5.96 8.50
C ALA A 37 -1.26 5.62 9.33
N GLY A 38 -0.99 4.31 9.51
CA GLY A 38 0.15 3.83 10.29
C GLY A 38 -0.03 3.83 11.82
N CYS A 39 -1.07 4.50 12.34
CA CYS A 39 -1.33 4.59 13.78
C CYS A 39 -2.33 3.52 14.24
N TYR A 40 -2.03 2.83 15.35
CA TYR A 40 -2.98 1.90 15.98
C TYR A 40 -4.11 2.68 16.67
N VAL A 41 -5.37 2.32 16.38
CA VAL A 41 -6.55 3.02 16.92
C VAL A 41 -6.95 2.52 18.31
N ASN A 42 -6.53 1.31 18.70
CA ASN A 42 -6.91 0.70 19.96
C ASN A 42 -5.68 0.10 20.65
N GLN A 43 -4.89 0.95 21.32
CA GLN A 43 -3.91 0.49 22.30
C GLN A 43 -4.54 0.51 23.70
N GLN A 44 -5.31 -0.49 24.04
CA GLN A 44 -5.24 -1.02 25.41
C GLN A 44 -3.98 -1.90 25.49
N GLN A 45 -3.04 -1.38 26.26
CA GLN A 45 -1.76 -1.99 26.57
C GLN A 45 -1.95 -3.43 27.09
N THR A 46 -1.68 -4.42 26.26
CA THR A 46 -1.15 -5.72 26.66
C THR A 46 -0.72 -6.49 25.42
N VAL A 47 0.26 -5.97 24.70
CA VAL A 47 1.15 -6.76 23.86
C VAL A 47 2.50 -6.09 23.96
N SER A 48 3.50 -6.85 24.42
CA SER A 48 4.90 -6.48 24.24
C SER A 48 5.06 -5.96 22.81
N PRO A 49 5.55 -4.76 22.57
CA PRO A 49 5.78 -4.30 21.24
C PRO A 49 6.76 -5.30 20.60
N LYS A 50 6.37 -5.98 19.52
CA LYS A 50 7.35 -6.39 18.54
C LYS A 50 7.89 -5.07 17.99
N THR A 51 8.79 -4.48 18.74
CA THR A 51 9.55 -3.32 18.34
C THR A 51 10.37 -3.82 17.17
N GLU A 52 10.04 -3.41 15.96
CA GLU A 52 11.00 -3.57 14.87
C GLU A 52 12.29 -2.97 15.42
N PRO A 53 13.43 -3.68 15.32
CA PRO A 53 14.68 -3.22 15.93
C PRO A 53 15.14 -1.86 15.44
N MET A 54 14.46 -1.28 14.44
CA MET A 54 14.89 -0.08 13.74
C MET A 54 13.70 0.85 13.48
N ASP A 55 13.80 2.09 13.99
CA ASP A 55 12.82 3.16 13.80
C ASP A 55 13.47 4.36 13.10
N VAL A 56 12.74 5.02 12.19
CA VAL A 56 13.17 6.28 11.56
C VAL A 56 12.59 7.45 12.33
N LEU A 57 13.45 8.36 12.75
CA LEU A 57 13.05 9.59 13.44
C LEU A 57 12.69 10.69 12.45
N GLU A 58 11.93 11.69 12.90
CA GLU A 58 11.49 12.82 12.07
C GLU A 58 12.65 13.65 11.48
N ASP A 59 13.83 13.61 12.09
CA ASP A 59 15.05 14.27 11.62
C ASP A 59 15.80 13.47 10.54
N GLY A 60 15.26 12.34 10.10
CA GLY A 60 15.88 11.44 9.13
C GLY A 60 16.98 10.55 9.70
N SER A 61 17.25 10.63 11.01
CA SER A 61 18.14 9.68 11.69
C SER A 61 17.39 8.36 11.96
N VAL A 62 18.16 7.28 12.04
CA VAL A 62 17.65 5.94 12.28
C VAL A 62 18.05 5.51 13.67
N ARG A 63 17.08 5.15 14.49
CA ARG A 63 17.28 4.59 15.83
C ARG A 63 17.17 3.07 15.76
N LEU A 64 18.22 2.39 16.17
CA LEU A 64 18.28 0.93 16.24
C LEU A 64 18.37 0.48 17.68
N ASN A 65 17.44 -0.37 18.10
CA ASN A 65 17.37 -0.95 19.44
C ASN A 65 17.84 -2.41 19.40
N THR A 66 18.88 -2.74 20.17
CA THR A 66 19.45 -4.09 20.16
C THR A 66 18.84 -5.03 21.21
N THR A 67 17.79 -4.63 21.94
CA THR A 67 17.17 -5.44 23.00
C THR A 67 16.79 -6.84 22.50
N GLU A 68 16.14 -6.92 21.34
CA GLU A 68 15.74 -8.20 20.75
C GLU A 68 16.89 -8.88 20.00
N LEU A 69 17.75 -8.08 19.36
CA LEU A 69 18.87 -8.58 18.56
C LEU A 69 19.99 -9.20 19.39
N GLY A 70 20.16 -8.73 20.63
CA GLY A 70 21.25 -9.13 21.52
C GLY A 70 20.82 -9.93 22.74
N LYS A 71 19.66 -10.58 22.74
CA LYS A 71 19.15 -11.37 23.87
C LYS A 71 20.09 -12.47 24.36
N ASP A 72 20.89 -13.01 23.47
CA ASP A 72 21.87 -14.07 23.72
C ASP A 72 23.25 -13.52 24.12
N ILE A 73 23.45 -12.20 24.07
CA ILE A 73 24.69 -11.54 24.43
C ILE A 73 24.62 -11.06 25.87
N VAL A 74 25.28 -11.79 26.77
CA VAL A 74 25.22 -11.55 28.20
C VAL A 74 26.54 -10.97 28.67
N GLY A 75 26.48 -9.92 29.49
CA GLY A 75 27.61 -9.35 30.23
C GLY A 75 27.83 -10.04 31.57
N TYR A 76 28.28 -9.28 32.57
CA TYR A 76 28.50 -9.80 33.91
C TYR A 76 27.19 -9.91 34.72
N GLY A 77 26.35 -8.90 34.66
CA GLY A 77 25.07 -8.84 35.39
C GLY A 77 23.84 -9.16 34.57
N GLY A 78 23.98 -9.33 33.26
CA GLY A 78 22.87 -9.62 32.37
C GLY A 78 23.07 -9.13 30.93
N THR A 79 21.97 -8.93 30.20
CA THR A 79 22.02 -8.36 28.84
C THR A 79 22.30 -6.86 28.90
N VAL A 80 23.04 -6.36 27.92
CA VAL A 80 23.37 -4.93 27.77
C VAL A 80 22.76 -4.39 26.50
N PRO A 81 21.44 -4.09 26.48
CA PRO A 81 20.78 -3.56 25.28
C PRO A 81 21.30 -2.14 24.98
N LEU A 82 21.48 -1.87 23.69
CA LEU A 82 21.98 -0.59 23.19
C LEU A 82 20.99 0.06 22.26
N GLU A 83 20.98 1.38 22.26
CA GLU A 83 20.35 2.24 21.28
C GLU A 83 21.46 2.84 20.39
N ILE A 84 21.46 2.49 19.12
CA ILE A 84 22.41 2.99 18.12
C ILE A 84 21.68 3.97 17.23
N THR A 85 22.12 5.22 17.20
CA THR A 85 21.58 6.24 16.30
C THR A 85 22.48 6.35 15.08
N LEU A 86 21.89 6.14 13.90
CA LEU A 86 22.57 6.26 12.61
C LEU A 86 22.08 7.50 11.89
N GLN A 87 22.97 8.22 11.22
CA GLN A 87 22.65 9.34 10.34
C GLN A 87 23.53 9.26 9.08
N ASP A 88 22.94 9.35 7.90
CA ASP A 88 23.65 9.27 6.61
C ASP A 88 24.60 8.06 6.50
N SER A 89 24.12 6.88 6.94
CA SER A 89 24.89 5.63 6.98
C SER A 89 26.13 5.66 7.89
N ARG A 90 26.19 6.62 8.85
CA ARG A 90 27.23 6.72 9.86
C ARG A 90 26.64 6.58 11.25
N VAL A 91 27.45 6.07 12.17
CA VAL A 91 27.10 6.00 13.59
C VAL A 91 27.16 7.40 14.18
N LYS A 92 26.01 7.97 14.54
CA LYS A 92 25.94 9.29 15.20
C LYS A 92 26.25 9.18 16.69
N SER A 93 25.63 8.23 17.35
CA SER A 93 25.84 7.96 18.76
C SER A 93 25.38 6.56 19.16
N ILE A 94 25.97 6.02 20.20
CA ILE A 94 25.54 4.77 20.84
C ILE A 94 25.26 5.05 22.30
N ARG A 95 24.13 4.62 22.80
CA ARG A 95 23.67 4.80 24.16
C ARG A 95 23.25 3.46 24.75
N ALA A 96 23.64 3.18 25.97
CA ALA A 96 23.14 2.01 26.68
C ALA A 96 21.73 2.27 27.21
N LEU A 97 20.86 1.29 27.06
CA LEU A 97 19.54 1.24 27.66
C LEU A 97 19.64 0.67 29.10
N ALA A 98 18.52 0.61 29.79
CA ALA A 98 18.45 0.02 31.12
C ALA A 98 18.99 -1.41 31.09
N ASN A 99 19.97 -1.69 31.93
CA ASN A 99 20.65 -2.98 32.07
C ASN A 99 20.90 -3.32 33.54
N SER A 100 21.28 -4.57 33.81
CA SER A 100 21.49 -5.10 35.15
C SER A 100 22.98 -5.23 35.47
N GLU A 101 23.87 -4.54 34.75
CA GLU A 101 25.29 -4.57 34.98
C GLU A 101 25.68 -3.86 36.30
N SER A 102 26.77 -4.29 36.92
CA SER A 102 27.33 -3.61 38.10
C SER A 102 27.82 -2.20 37.72
N PRO A 103 27.37 -1.15 38.39
CA PRO A 103 27.64 0.24 38.02
C PRO A 103 29.12 0.56 37.82
N ASP A 104 30.02 0.02 38.65
CA ASP A 104 31.44 0.30 38.58
C ASP A 104 32.08 -0.29 37.32
N PHE A 105 31.83 -1.57 37.01
CA PHE A 105 32.35 -2.23 35.81
C PHE A 105 31.70 -1.68 34.53
N PHE A 106 30.42 -1.35 34.59
CA PHE A 106 29.72 -0.78 33.45
C PHE A 106 30.23 0.62 33.11
N LYS A 107 30.56 1.44 34.13
CA LYS A 107 31.14 2.78 33.95
C LYS A 107 32.45 2.72 33.16
N GLU A 108 33.33 1.78 33.48
CA GLU A 108 34.58 1.59 32.73
C GLU A 108 34.31 1.10 31.29
N ALA A 109 33.43 0.12 31.11
CA ALA A 109 33.08 -0.41 29.82
C ALA A 109 32.35 0.61 28.93
N SER A 110 31.61 1.56 29.53
CA SER A 110 30.82 2.58 28.79
C SER A 110 31.69 3.53 27.97
N ALA A 111 32.98 3.66 28.27
CA ALA A 111 33.94 4.42 27.48
C ALA A 111 34.05 3.88 26.03
N LEU A 112 33.72 2.62 25.81
CA LEU A 112 33.69 2.02 24.48
C LEU A 112 32.59 2.57 23.59
N LEU A 113 31.47 3.03 24.14
CA LEU A 113 30.29 3.47 23.38
C LEU A 113 30.59 4.61 22.39
N THR A 114 31.63 5.40 22.64
CA THR A 114 32.03 6.51 21.78
C THR A 114 32.97 6.12 20.64
N LYS A 115 33.57 4.91 20.71
CA LYS A 115 34.60 4.46 19.75
C LYS A 115 34.12 4.38 18.30
N TRP A 116 32.83 4.10 18.07
CA TRP A 116 32.25 3.96 16.75
C TRP A 116 31.64 5.24 16.21
N ASN A 117 31.58 6.33 17.00
CA ASN A 117 30.97 7.59 16.58
C ASN A 117 31.68 8.17 15.34
N GLY A 118 30.88 8.58 14.33
CA GLY A 118 31.35 9.14 13.08
C GLY A 118 31.80 8.11 12.04
N GLN A 119 31.95 6.84 12.39
CA GLN A 119 32.34 5.78 11.47
C GLN A 119 31.18 5.39 10.54
N THR A 120 31.49 4.95 9.31
CA THR A 120 30.49 4.35 8.44
C THR A 120 30.06 2.98 8.99
N ILE A 121 28.88 2.50 8.62
CA ILE A 121 28.40 1.17 9.06
C ILE A 121 29.41 0.08 8.69
N GLU A 122 30.01 0.15 7.49
CA GLU A 122 30.98 -0.82 7.01
C GLU A 122 32.30 -0.78 7.78
N ASP A 123 32.83 0.42 8.03
CA ASP A 123 34.07 0.59 8.79
C ASP A 123 33.88 0.20 10.26
N ALA A 124 32.75 0.59 10.86
CA ALA A 124 32.38 0.25 12.22
C ALA A 124 32.26 -1.27 12.44
N GLN A 125 31.76 -2.02 11.44
CA GLN A 125 31.71 -3.49 11.50
C GLN A 125 33.08 -4.15 11.46
N LYS A 126 34.03 -3.58 10.70
CA LYS A 126 35.39 -4.10 10.57
C LYS A 126 36.31 -3.69 11.73
N MET A 127 35.88 -2.71 12.52
CA MET A 127 36.66 -2.19 13.60
C MET A 127 36.88 -3.23 14.71
N LYS A 128 38.11 -3.55 15.00
CA LYS A 128 38.48 -4.37 16.16
C LYS A 128 38.61 -3.47 17.39
N VAL A 129 37.73 -3.68 18.34
CA VAL A 129 37.73 -2.95 19.62
C VAL A 129 38.06 -3.94 20.71
N ASP A 130 39.11 -3.63 21.50
CA ASP A 130 39.52 -4.48 22.60
C ASP A 130 38.65 -4.20 23.84
N ALA A 131 38.42 -5.25 24.63
CA ALA A 131 37.73 -5.15 25.89
C ALA A 131 38.56 -4.38 26.92
N VAL A 132 37.88 -3.58 27.76
CA VAL A 132 38.52 -2.86 28.86
C VAL A 132 38.97 -3.85 29.94
N SER A 133 40.25 -3.73 30.37
CA SER A 133 40.80 -4.57 31.43
C SER A 133 40.04 -4.28 32.75
N GLY A 134 39.62 -5.33 33.43
CA GLY A 134 38.79 -5.23 34.63
C GLY A 134 37.26 -5.29 34.35
N ALA A 135 36.79 -4.81 33.19
CA ALA A 135 35.38 -4.84 32.79
C ALA A 135 35.14 -5.72 31.52
N THR A 136 35.84 -6.82 31.39
CA THR A 136 35.92 -7.64 30.17
C THR A 136 34.55 -8.19 29.72
N PHE A 137 33.70 -8.66 30.63
CA PHE A 137 32.41 -9.25 30.29
C PHE A 137 31.43 -8.17 29.80
N SER A 138 31.31 -7.05 30.50
CA SER A 138 30.47 -5.91 30.08
C SER A 138 30.97 -5.31 28.77
N SER A 139 32.29 -5.23 28.55
CA SER A 139 32.91 -4.79 27.31
C SER A 139 32.53 -5.71 26.11
N LYS A 140 32.64 -7.03 26.31
CA LYS A 140 32.26 -8.02 25.27
C LYS A 140 30.77 -7.92 24.95
N ALA A 141 29.90 -7.68 25.93
CA ALA A 141 28.49 -7.50 25.72
C ALA A 141 28.20 -6.24 24.89
N ILE A 142 28.86 -5.11 25.19
CA ILE A 142 28.75 -3.88 24.39
C ILE A 142 29.21 -4.12 22.94
N ILE A 143 30.43 -4.67 22.76
CA ILE A 143 31.00 -4.92 21.44
C ILE A 143 30.10 -5.85 20.62
N GLY A 144 29.61 -6.93 21.21
CA GLY A 144 28.74 -7.90 20.54
C GLY A 144 27.41 -7.30 20.12
N ASN A 145 26.79 -6.49 21.00
CA ASN A 145 25.53 -5.81 20.68
C ASN A 145 25.71 -4.75 19.58
N VAL A 146 26.82 -3.98 19.60
CA VAL A 146 27.13 -3.03 18.51
C VAL A 146 27.32 -3.76 17.19
N GLN A 147 28.14 -4.81 17.17
CA GLN A 147 28.37 -5.59 15.95
C GLN A 147 27.06 -6.17 15.38
N ARG A 148 26.22 -6.76 16.24
CA ARG A 148 24.94 -7.33 15.81
C ARG A 148 23.95 -6.25 15.32
N GLY A 149 23.90 -5.12 16.00
CA GLY A 149 23.10 -3.98 15.56
C GLY A 149 23.55 -3.44 14.20
N LEU A 150 24.85 -3.24 14.01
CA LEU A 150 25.41 -2.77 12.74
C LEU A 150 25.22 -3.79 11.60
N GLN A 151 25.31 -5.10 11.89
CA GLN A 151 25.01 -6.16 10.92
C GLN A 151 23.53 -6.12 10.49
N TYR A 152 22.62 -5.87 11.44
CA TYR A 152 21.21 -5.72 11.15
C TYR A 152 20.95 -4.48 10.29
N ALA A 153 21.57 -3.34 10.63
CA ALA A 153 21.46 -2.11 9.85
C ALA A 153 22.00 -2.26 8.41
N ALA A 154 23.11 -2.98 8.24
CA ALA A 154 23.67 -3.24 6.91
C ALA A 154 22.78 -4.15 6.05
N LYS A 155 22.11 -5.12 6.67
CA LYS A 155 21.15 -6.00 5.96
C LYS A 155 19.82 -5.29 5.64
N ASN A 156 19.46 -4.29 6.42
CA ASN A 156 18.22 -3.52 6.29
C ASN A 156 18.54 -2.02 6.11
N PRO A 157 19.12 -1.60 4.97
CA PRO A 157 19.50 -0.22 4.77
C PRO A 157 18.25 0.67 4.75
N VAL A 158 18.16 1.61 5.68
CA VAL A 158 17.11 2.62 5.71
C VAL A 158 17.48 3.71 4.72
N LYS A 159 16.65 3.88 3.73
CA LYS A 159 16.79 4.95 2.74
C LYS A 159 16.29 6.27 3.34
N THR A 160 17.19 7.15 3.71
CA THR A 160 16.90 8.43 4.38
C THR A 160 16.46 9.56 3.45
N SER A 161 16.56 9.38 2.14
CA SER A 161 16.14 10.37 1.15
C SER A 161 14.79 9.99 0.53
N VAL A 162 13.85 10.93 0.47
CA VAL A 162 12.54 10.76 -0.17
C VAL A 162 12.67 10.30 -1.64
N TRP A 163 13.72 10.74 -2.32
CA TRP A 163 14.04 10.36 -3.71
C TRP A 163 14.71 8.98 -3.81
N SER A 164 15.35 8.48 -2.74
CA SER A 164 15.95 7.14 -2.74
C SER A 164 14.88 6.03 -2.66
N GLU A 165 13.66 6.37 -2.30
CA GLU A 165 12.51 5.45 -2.29
C GLU A 165 11.85 5.29 -3.65
N PHE A 166 12.17 6.16 -4.62
CA PHE A 166 11.71 5.98 -5.98
C PHE A 166 12.48 4.82 -6.63
N ASP A 167 11.73 3.78 -6.99
CA ASP A 167 12.30 2.66 -7.75
C ASP A 167 12.54 3.09 -9.20
N PHE A 168 13.80 3.35 -9.56
CA PHE A 168 14.23 3.67 -10.93
C PHE A 168 14.29 2.43 -11.84
N SER A 169 13.66 1.32 -11.46
CA SER A 169 13.60 0.15 -12.34
C SER A 169 12.84 0.48 -13.63
N ALA A 170 13.23 -0.17 -14.73
CA ALA A 170 12.53 -0.04 -16.01
C ALA A 170 11.02 -0.35 -15.87
N LYS A 171 10.67 -1.23 -14.94
CA LYS A 171 9.30 -1.61 -14.61
C LYS A 171 8.50 -0.43 -14.03
N ALA A 172 9.05 0.30 -13.05
CA ALA A 172 8.40 1.43 -12.41
C ALA A 172 8.24 2.61 -13.38
N ILE A 173 9.29 2.90 -14.18
CA ILE A 173 9.26 3.96 -15.20
C ILE A 173 8.22 3.66 -16.28
N ALA A 174 8.19 2.45 -16.82
CA ALA A 174 7.21 2.04 -17.82
C ALA A 174 5.78 2.11 -17.25
N GLY A 175 5.55 1.65 -16.02
CA GLY A 175 4.27 1.77 -15.33
C GLY A 175 3.82 3.22 -15.17
N LEU A 176 4.74 4.10 -14.78
CA LEU A 176 4.47 5.54 -14.63
C LEU A 176 4.07 6.19 -15.97
N ILE A 177 4.83 5.93 -17.04
CA ILE A 177 4.50 6.46 -18.37
C ILE A 177 3.12 6.00 -18.82
N VAL A 178 2.83 4.69 -18.72
CA VAL A 178 1.57 4.12 -19.19
C VAL A 178 0.38 4.64 -18.37
N VAL A 179 0.50 4.76 -17.04
CA VAL A 179 -0.59 5.30 -16.21
C VAL A 179 -0.83 6.78 -16.48
N LEU A 180 0.22 7.58 -16.70
CA LEU A 180 0.07 8.99 -17.08
C LEU A 180 -0.59 9.14 -18.44
N MET A 181 -0.18 8.35 -19.43
CA MET A 181 -0.85 8.30 -20.75
C MET A 181 -2.33 7.93 -20.61
N ALA A 182 -2.67 6.93 -19.78
CA ALA A 182 -4.05 6.51 -19.56
C ALA A 182 -4.87 7.57 -18.80
N ALA A 183 -4.25 8.33 -17.90
CA ALA A 183 -4.90 9.38 -17.14
C ALA A 183 -5.17 10.64 -17.98
N ILE A 184 -4.19 11.11 -18.74
CA ILE A 184 -4.21 12.45 -19.35
C ILE A 184 -4.72 12.42 -20.80
N VAL A 185 -4.18 11.55 -21.65
CA VAL A 185 -4.43 11.62 -23.11
C VAL A 185 -5.92 11.43 -23.48
N PRO A 186 -6.72 10.54 -22.82
CA PRO A 186 -8.13 10.39 -23.13
C PRO A 186 -8.99 11.62 -22.79
N LEU A 187 -8.45 12.59 -22.05
CA LEU A 187 -9.14 13.87 -21.78
C LEU A 187 -9.19 14.75 -23.02
N PHE A 188 -8.17 14.69 -23.87
CA PHE A 188 -7.96 15.55 -25.04
C PHE A 188 -8.22 14.80 -26.35
N ILE A 189 -7.77 13.56 -26.47
CA ILE A 189 -7.79 12.77 -27.71
C ILE A 189 -8.82 11.65 -27.61
N LYS A 190 -9.83 11.68 -28.48
CA LYS A 190 -10.89 10.66 -28.62
C LYS A 190 -10.68 9.77 -29.83
N ASN A 191 -9.47 9.24 -30.05
CA ASN A 191 -9.15 8.39 -31.18
C ASN A 191 -9.36 6.91 -30.84
N ARG A 192 -10.09 6.16 -31.70
CA ARG A 192 -10.35 4.73 -31.51
C ARG A 192 -9.09 3.87 -31.55
N ARG A 193 -8.13 4.21 -32.43
CA ARG A 193 -6.84 3.47 -32.55
C ARG A 193 -6.00 3.65 -31.29
N TYR A 194 -5.86 4.91 -30.83
CA TYR A 194 -5.18 5.21 -29.58
C TYR A 194 -5.77 4.44 -28.39
N ARG A 195 -7.12 4.42 -28.28
CA ARG A 195 -7.79 3.72 -27.20
C ARG A 195 -7.47 2.22 -27.17
N ILE A 196 -7.40 1.56 -28.34
CA ILE A 196 -7.02 0.14 -28.40
C ILE A 196 -5.56 -0.06 -27.98
N ALA A 197 -4.64 0.76 -28.49
CA ALA A 197 -3.23 0.69 -28.10
C ALA A 197 -3.05 0.90 -26.60
N GLN A 198 -3.70 1.92 -26.03
CA GLN A 198 -3.67 2.18 -24.59
C GLN A 198 -4.23 1.00 -23.76
N GLN A 199 -5.31 0.37 -24.21
CA GLN A 199 -5.86 -0.80 -23.53
C GLN A 199 -4.90 -1.99 -23.54
N ILE A 200 -4.19 -2.21 -24.63
CA ILE A 200 -3.14 -3.25 -24.73
C ILE A 200 -1.99 -2.92 -23.76
N LEU A 201 -1.52 -1.68 -23.74
CA LEU A 201 -0.49 -1.23 -22.81
C LEU A 201 -0.91 -1.37 -21.34
N ASN A 202 -2.16 -1.02 -21.02
CA ASN A 202 -2.67 -1.20 -19.66
C ASN A 202 -2.65 -2.67 -19.23
N VAL A 203 -3.04 -3.59 -20.12
CA VAL A 203 -3.06 -5.03 -19.80
C VAL A 203 -1.64 -5.55 -19.64
N ILE A 204 -0.75 -5.26 -20.60
CA ILE A 204 0.62 -5.81 -20.60
C ILE A 204 1.46 -5.17 -19.49
N VAL A 205 1.52 -3.82 -19.46
CA VAL A 205 2.43 -3.11 -18.57
C VAL A 205 1.84 -3.00 -17.15
N LEU A 206 0.65 -2.41 -16.99
CA LEU A 206 0.08 -2.21 -15.66
C LEU A 206 -0.44 -3.52 -15.06
N GLY A 207 -1.02 -4.42 -15.87
CA GLY A 207 -1.53 -5.71 -15.43
C GLY A 207 -0.40 -6.70 -15.17
N PHE A 208 0.17 -7.27 -16.23
CA PHE A 208 1.11 -8.39 -16.12
C PHE A 208 2.51 -8.01 -15.67
N TRP A 209 3.06 -6.90 -16.13
CA TRP A 209 4.44 -6.55 -15.81
C TRP A 209 4.56 -5.86 -14.45
N CYS A 210 3.78 -4.79 -14.21
CA CYS A 210 3.82 -4.03 -12.96
C CYS A 210 2.95 -4.64 -11.85
N GLY A 211 1.87 -5.37 -12.19
CA GLY A 211 0.89 -5.84 -11.21
C GLY A 211 0.17 -4.70 -10.47
N SER A 212 0.05 -3.53 -11.13
CA SER A 212 -0.52 -2.33 -10.51
C SER A 212 -1.99 -2.18 -10.88
N PHE A 213 -2.86 -2.30 -9.90
CA PHE A 213 -4.31 -2.16 -10.03
C PHE A 213 -4.92 -1.74 -8.69
N LEU A 214 -6.10 -1.12 -8.73
CA LEU A 214 -6.86 -0.82 -7.53
C LEU A 214 -7.89 -1.95 -7.28
N ASN A 215 -7.72 -2.63 -6.18
CA ASN A 215 -8.68 -3.57 -5.60
C ASN A 215 -9.02 -3.14 -4.16
N TYR A 216 -9.98 -3.81 -3.53
CA TYR A 216 -10.36 -3.50 -2.15
C TYR A 216 -9.21 -3.69 -1.18
N THR A 217 -8.44 -4.78 -1.33
CA THR A 217 -7.25 -5.07 -0.52
C THR A 217 -6.25 -3.93 -0.56
N SER A 218 -5.91 -3.43 -1.76
CA SER A 218 -4.99 -2.31 -1.93
C SER A 218 -5.52 -1.02 -1.29
N ILE A 219 -6.80 -0.69 -1.50
CA ILE A 219 -7.41 0.53 -0.96
C ILE A 219 -7.41 0.49 0.58
N VAL A 220 -7.79 -0.64 1.18
CA VAL A 220 -7.78 -0.81 2.64
C VAL A 220 -6.35 -0.77 3.18
N SER A 221 -5.40 -1.44 2.51
CA SER A 221 -3.98 -1.44 2.89
C SER A 221 -3.37 -0.04 2.85
N TYR A 222 -3.71 0.78 1.85
CA TYR A 222 -3.25 2.18 1.76
C TYR A 222 -3.83 3.06 2.86
N MET A 223 -5.03 2.76 3.35
CA MET A 223 -5.63 3.45 4.49
C MET A 223 -5.07 2.97 5.83
N SER A 224 -4.72 1.69 5.95
CA SER A 224 -4.15 1.11 7.19
C SER A 224 -2.71 1.57 7.40
N ASN A 225 -1.89 1.46 6.37
CA ASN A 225 -0.47 1.80 6.43
C ASN A 225 -0.26 3.14 5.76
N CYS A 226 0.52 4.02 6.36
CA CYS A 226 0.85 5.29 5.72
C CYS A 226 1.42 5.04 4.32
N MET A 227 0.80 5.63 3.29
CA MET A 227 1.19 5.39 1.90
C MET A 227 2.40 6.24 1.56
N ASN A 228 3.52 5.58 1.28
CA ASN A 228 4.68 6.27 0.72
C ASN A 228 4.37 6.72 -0.72
N VAL A 229 4.10 8.02 -0.86
CA VAL A 229 3.64 8.62 -2.13
C VAL A 229 4.65 8.46 -3.24
N VAL A 230 5.94 8.46 -2.92
CA VAL A 230 7.03 8.39 -3.90
C VAL A 230 7.23 6.96 -4.40
N ALA A 231 7.25 5.99 -3.48
CA ALA A 231 7.38 4.58 -3.83
C ALA A 231 6.13 4.05 -4.56
N LEU A 232 4.95 4.59 -4.25
CA LEU A 232 3.65 4.14 -4.78
C LEU A 232 3.04 5.14 -5.76
N ILE A 233 3.85 5.87 -6.54
CA ILE A 233 3.38 6.92 -7.43
C ILE A 233 2.37 6.43 -8.47
N VAL A 234 2.51 5.21 -8.99
CA VAL A 234 1.56 4.61 -9.95
C VAL A 234 0.18 4.39 -9.31
N PRO A 235 0.05 3.70 -8.15
CA PRO A 235 -1.20 3.63 -7.40
C PRO A 235 -1.79 4.99 -7.01
N VAL A 236 -0.96 5.98 -6.66
CA VAL A 236 -1.42 7.35 -6.34
C VAL A 236 -2.13 7.98 -7.53
N ILE A 237 -1.53 7.91 -8.73
CA ILE A 237 -2.16 8.42 -9.96
C ILE A 237 -3.46 7.66 -10.25
N MET A 238 -3.49 6.35 -10.03
CA MET A 238 -4.73 5.56 -10.17
C MET A 238 -5.81 6.01 -9.19
N LEU A 239 -5.49 6.31 -7.93
CA LEU A 239 -6.42 6.85 -6.94
C LEU A 239 -6.94 8.23 -7.35
N ILE A 240 -6.06 9.10 -7.86
CA ILE A 240 -6.48 10.41 -8.38
C ILE A 240 -7.48 10.25 -9.53
N THR A 241 -7.21 9.36 -10.49
CA THR A 241 -8.14 9.10 -11.62
C THR A 241 -9.45 8.47 -11.18
N ALA A 242 -9.44 7.71 -10.07
CA ALA A 242 -10.60 7.01 -9.53
C ALA A 242 -11.53 7.93 -8.71
N PHE A 243 -10.97 8.82 -7.86
CA PHE A 243 -11.71 9.62 -6.89
C PHE A 243 -11.76 11.11 -7.22
N VAL A 244 -10.67 11.69 -7.76
CA VAL A 244 -10.61 13.13 -8.04
C VAL A 244 -11.23 13.50 -9.40
N TYR A 245 -10.95 12.76 -10.46
CA TYR A 245 -11.49 13.04 -11.80
C TYR A 245 -13.02 13.11 -11.86
N PRO A 246 -13.78 12.26 -11.14
CA PRO A 246 -15.22 12.36 -11.09
C PRO A 246 -15.76 13.68 -10.56
N LEU A 247 -15.05 14.35 -9.64
CA LEU A 247 -15.42 15.69 -9.11
C LEU A 247 -15.39 16.75 -10.21
N PHE A 248 -14.51 16.56 -11.23
CA PHE A 248 -14.42 17.40 -12.43
C PHE A 248 -15.33 16.91 -13.58
N GLY A 249 -16.30 16.03 -13.28
CA GLY A 249 -17.29 15.55 -14.25
C GLY A 249 -16.84 14.38 -15.13
N LYS A 250 -15.63 13.86 -14.94
CA LYS A 250 -15.10 12.69 -15.69
C LYS A 250 -15.42 11.39 -14.96
N LYS A 251 -16.73 11.05 -14.91
CA LYS A 251 -17.21 9.85 -14.22
C LYS A 251 -16.64 8.57 -14.81
N SER A 252 -16.28 7.61 -13.93
CA SER A 252 -15.77 6.28 -14.29
C SER A 252 -14.51 6.30 -15.17
N HIS A 253 -13.69 7.35 -15.12
CA HIS A 253 -12.48 7.50 -15.93
C HIS A 253 -11.49 6.35 -15.65
N TYR A 254 -11.23 6.04 -14.38
CA TYR A 254 -10.38 4.92 -13.98
C TYR A 254 -10.82 3.59 -14.61
N CYS A 255 -12.07 3.19 -14.41
CA CYS A 255 -12.58 1.91 -14.91
C CYS A 255 -12.59 1.82 -16.46
N THR A 256 -12.62 2.96 -17.16
CA THR A 256 -12.74 3.00 -18.61
C THR A 256 -11.40 3.11 -19.33
N HIS A 257 -10.43 3.80 -18.72
CA HIS A 257 -9.18 4.15 -19.40
C HIS A 257 -7.93 3.64 -18.70
N VAL A 258 -7.95 3.42 -17.38
CA VAL A 258 -6.76 3.08 -16.58
C VAL A 258 -6.77 1.62 -16.13
N CYS A 259 -7.91 1.10 -15.64
CA CYS A 259 -8.02 -0.23 -15.06
C CYS A 259 -7.58 -1.33 -16.04
N PRO A 260 -6.56 -2.17 -15.72
CA PRO A 260 -6.07 -3.22 -16.61
C PRO A 260 -7.13 -4.31 -16.86
N PHE A 261 -7.89 -4.73 -15.84
CA PHE A 261 -8.93 -5.73 -16.00
C PHE A 261 -10.13 -5.22 -16.81
N GLY A 262 -10.50 -3.95 -16.63
CA GLY A 262 -11.49 -3.28 -17.46
C GLY A 262 -11.08 -3.19 -18.94
N SER A 263 -9.78 -2.92 -19.18
CA SER A 263 -9.17 -2.90 -20.52
C SER A 263 -9.17 -4.29 -21.16
N LEU A 264 -8.81 -5.34 -20.40
CA LEU A 264 -8.81 -6.73 -20.86
C LEU A 264 -10.21 -7.18 -21.29
N GLN A 265 -11.24 -6.90 -20.46
CA GLN A 265 -12.61 -7.22 -20.79
C GLN A 265 -13.12 -6.48 -22.06
N GLU A 266 -12.70 -5.22 -22.24
CA GLU A 266 -13.10 -4.46 -23.44
C GLU A 266 -12.39 -4.97 -24.68
N LEU A 267 -11.11 -5.37 -24.59
CA LEU A 267 -10.37 -5.99 -25.70
C LEU A 267 -10.98 -7.33 -26.08
N ALA A 268 -11.24 -8.22 -25.11
CA ALA A 268 -11.93 -9.48 -25.34
C ALA A 268 -13.30 -9.25 -25.99
N GLY A 269 -14.00 -8.21 -25.54
CA GLY A 269 -15.24 -7.81 -26.17
C GLY A 269 -15.13 -7.36 -27.63
N LYS A 270 -13.96 -6.97 -28.12
CA LYS A 270 -13.75 -6.58 -29.53
C LYS A 270 -13.42 -7.76 -30.44
N CYS A 271 -13.03 -8.91 -29.88
CA CYS A 271 -12.68 -10.10 -30.65
C CYS A 271 -13.89 -10.73 -31.38
N VAL A 272 -15.10 -10.63 -30.80
CA VAL A 272 -16.33 -11.20 -31.37
C VAL A 272 -17.27 -10.07 -31.74
N GLY A 273 -17.72 -10.07 -33.00
CA GLY A 273 -18.66 -9.06 -33.55
C GLY A 273 -20.08 -9.16 -32.98
N TYR A 274 -20.49 -10.36 -32.56
CA TYR A 274 -21.82 -10.59 -32.00
C TYR A 274 -21.89 -10.14 -30.54
N LYS A 275 -22.86 -9.28 -30.22
CA LYS A 275 -23.13 -8.80 -28.87
C LYS A 275 -24.58 -9.01 -28.49
N VAL A 276 -24.82 -9.67 -27.37
CA VAL A 276 -26.16 -9.81 -26.81
C VAL A 276 -26.62 -8.46 -26.25
N ARG A 277 -27.71 -7.95 -26.82
CA ARG A 277 -28.42 -6.77 -26.28
C ARG A 277 -29.32 -7.24 -25.15
N MET A 278 -28.90 -6.95 -23.90
CA MET A 278 -29.71 -7.28 -22.73
C MET A 278 -30.98 -6.44 -22.67
N LYS A 279 -32.07 -7.09 -22.29
CA LYS A 279 -33.34 -6.39 -22.00
C LYS A 279 -33.15 -5.41 -20.85
N PRO A 280 -33.78 -4.21 -20.87
CA PRO A 280 -33.62 -3.21 -19.78
C PRO A 280 -34.00 -3.77 -18.41
N THR A 281 -34.97 -4.67 -18.34
CA THR A 281 -35.40 -5.35 -17.10
C THR A 281 -34.28 -6.22 -16.52
N THR A 282 -33.60 -7.01 -17.35
CA THR A 282 -32.48 -7.87 -16.95
C THR A 282 -31.31 -7.01 -16.46
N ALA A 283 -30.99 -5.94 -17.17
CA ALA A 283 -29.94 -5.01 -16.77
C ALA A 283 -30.22 -4.35 -15.42
N ARG A 284 -31.48 -3.99 -15.12
CA ARG A 284 -31.90 -3.45 -13.80
C ARG A 284 -31.77 -4.49 -12.69
N ARG A 285 -32.17 -5.74 -12.93
CA ARG A 285 -32.03 -6.85 -11.96
C ARG A 285 -30.55 -7.11 -11.63
N LEU A 286 -29.68 -7.12 -12.62
CA LEU A 286 -28.24 -7.31 -12.41
C LEU A 286 -27.59 -6.11 -11.71
N ASP A 287 -28.05 -4.88 -11.96
CA ASP A 287 -27.59 -3.70 -11.20
C ASP A 287 -28.05 -3.75 -9.74
N MET A 288 -29.28 -4.22 -9.47
CA MET A 288 -29.79 -4.48 -8.12
C MET A 288 -28.98 -5.58 -7.42
N PHE A 289 -28.71 -6.69 -8.11
CA PHE A 289 -27.86 -7.78 -7.59
C PHE A 289 -26.50 -7.25 -7.17
N ARG A 290 -25.84 -6.42 -8.00
CA ARG A 290 -24.56 -5.80 -7.65
C ARG A 290 -24.64 -4.95 -6.40
N GLN A 291 -25.73 -4.17 -6.21
CA GLN A 291 -25.92 -3.33 -5.04
C GLN A 291 -26.10 -4.16 -3.78
N ILE A 292 -26.89 -5.23 -3.84
CA ILE A 292 -27.11 -6.17 -2.74
C ILE A 292 -25.80 -6.89 -2.40
N LEU A 293 -25.11 -7.42 -3.41
CA LEU A 293 -23.82 -8.09 -3.24
C LEU A 293 -22.81 -7.16 -2.54
N TRP A 294 -22.68 -5.91 -3.01
CA TRP A 294 -21.79 -4.95 -2.40
C TRP A 294 -22.17 -4.62 -0.96
N ALA A 295 -23.47 -4.46 -0.66
CA ALA A 295 -23.94 -4.22 0.69
C ALA A 295 -23.62 -5.38 1.63
N ILE A 296 -23.81 -6.63 1.20
CA ILE A 296 -23.47 -7.84 1.95
C ILE A 296 -21.96 -7.89 2.21
N LEU A 297 -21.14 -7.67 1.18
CA LEU A 297 -19.67 -7.68 1.31
C LEU A 297 -19.18 -6.61 2.28
N MET A 298 -19.79 -5.41 2.26
CA MET A 298 -19.45 -4.35 3.22
C MET A 298 -19.87 -4.71 4.65
N LEU A 299 -21.01 -5.35 4.81
CA LEU A 299 -21.49 -5.82 6.10
C LEU A 299 -20.56 -6.91 6.66
N CYS A 300 -20.12 -7.86 5.84
CA CYS A 300 -19.12 -8.86 6.21
C CYS A 300 -17.80 -8.20 6.63
N LEU A 301 -17.35 -7.18 5.92
CA LEU A 301 -16.13 -6.44 6.24
C LEU A 301 -16.22 -5.72 7.60
N TRP A 302 -17.38 -5.15 7.94
CA TRP A 302 -17.58 -4.45 9.21
C TRP A 302 -17.79 -5.38 10.39
N THR A 303 -18.46 -6.52 10.20
CA THR A 303 -18.65 -7.53 11.25
C THR A 303 -17.40 -8.35 11.50
N GLY A 304 -16.46 -8.37 10.57
CA GLY A 304 -15.26 -9.21 10.64
C GLY A 304 -15.50 -10.66 10.24
N ILE A 305 -16.67 -10.95 9.69
CA ILE A 305 -17.02 -12.28 9.20
C ILE A 305 -16.52 -12.39 7.75
N TRP A 306 -15.75 -13.46 7.49
CA TRP A 306 -15.28 -13.77 6.14
C TRP A 306 -14.54 -12.63 5.43
N PHE A 307 -13.41 -12.19 6.00
CA PHE A 307 -12.53 -11.19 5.38
C PHE A 307 -11.90 -11.65 4.06
N ASP A 308 -11.73 -12.95 3.88
CA ASP A 308 -10.98 -13.53 2.77
C ASP A 308 -11.59 -13.24 1.39
N TRP A 309 -12.85 -12.80 1.32
CA TRP A 309 -13.48 -12.44 0.04
C TRP A 309 -12.73 -11.32 -0.71
N ILE A 310 -12.02 -10.46 0.04
CA ILE A 310 -11.21 -9.36 -0.53
C ILE A 310 -10.13 -9.90 -1.47
N ASP A 311 -9.58 -11.08 -1.16
CA ASP A 311 -8.49 -11.69 -1.91
C ASP A 311 -8.99 -12.46 -3.14
N TYR A 312 -10.30 -12.71 -3.25
CA TYR A 312 -10.92 -13.37 -4.42
C TYR A 312 -11.28 -12.42 -5.57
N GLU A 313 -10.82 -11.17 -5.53
CA GLU A 313 -11.01 -10.27 -6.67
C GLU A 313 -10.15 -10.71 -7.88
N PRO A 314 -10.73 -10.82 -9.10
CA PRO A 314 -10.05 -11.33 -10.29
C PRO A 314 -8.89 -10.43 -10.79
N PHE A 315 -8.67 -9.28 -10.16
CA PHE A 315 -7.49 -8.45 -10.42
C PHE A 315 -6.18 -9.15 -10.04
N SER A 316 -6.19 -9.95 -8.97
CA SER A 316 -5.02 -10.71 -8.53
C SER A 316 -4.55 -11.75 -9.56
N ALA A 317 -5.40 -12.14 -10.52
CA ALA A 317 -5.05 -13.04 -11.61
C ALA A 317 -3.93 -12.49 -12.52
N PHE A 318 -3.65 -11.18 -12.51
CA PHE A 318 -2.49 -10.61 -13.21
C PHE A 318 -1.15 -11.00 -12.58
N VAL A 319 -1.15 -11.35 -11.28
CA VAL A 319 0.05 -11.79 -10.55
C VAL A 319 -0.04 -13.31 -10.39
N PHE A 320 0.29 -14.05 -11.45
CA PHE A 320 0.12 -15.52 -11.51
C PHE A 320 0.82 -16.28 -10.38
N GLN A 321 1.93 -15.76 -9.85
CA GLN A 321 2.73 -16.43 -8.83
C GLN A 321 2.04 -16.48 -7.46
N SER A 322 1.16 -15.49 -7.17
CA SER A 322 0.46 -15.39 -5.89
C SER A 322 -1.05 -15.61 -5.99
N ALA A 323 -1.59 -15.72 -7.21
CA ALA A 323 -3.01 -15.89 -7.42
C ALA A 323 -3.47 -17.33 -7.18
N SER A 324 -4.56 -17.49 -6.43
CA SER A 324 -5.22 -18.79 -6.26
C SER A 324 -5.83 -19.27 -7.59
N TRP A 325 -5.87 -20.58 -7.81
CA TRP A 325 -6.52 -21.20 -8.98
C TRP A 325 -7.96 -20.75 -9.18
N ILE A 326 -8.69 -20.55 -8.09
CA ILE A 326 -10.09 -20.08 -8.11
C ILE A 326 -10.17 -18.68 -8.72
N VAL A 327 -9.27 -17.78 -8.34
CA VAL A 327 -9.23 -16.40 -8.86
C VAL A 327 -8.91 -16.38 -10.35
N ILE A 328 -7.96 -17.23 -10.79
CA ILE A 328 -7.60 -17.36 -12.20
C ILE A 328 -8.81 -17.90 -13.00
N ALA A 329 -9.51 -18.92 -12.50
CA ALA A 329 -10.69 -19.48 -13.12
C ALA A 329 -11.82 -18.43 -13.26
N ILE A 330 -12.09 -17.66 -12.18
CA ILE A 330 -13.06 -16.57 -12.20
C ILE A 330 -12.68 -15.52 -13.25
N ALA A 331 -11.42 -15.11 -13.31
CA ALA A 331 -10.92 -14.14 -14.28
C ALA A 331 -11.14 -14.63 -15.72
N ILE A 332 -10.78 -15.88 -16.03
CA ILE A 332 -10.97 -16.50 -17.35
C ILE A 332 -12.45 -16.55 -17.72
N ILE A 333 -13.33 -16.97 -16.81
CA ILE A 333 -14.78 -17.02 -17.05
C ILE A 333 -15.33 -15.65 -17.42
N PHE A 334 -14.97 -14.59 -16.66
CA PHE A 334 -15.44 -13.24 -16.95
C PHE A 334 -14.84 -12.63 -18.21
N VAL A 335 -13.60 -12.97 -18.55
CA VAL A 335 -12.99 -12.57 -19.84
C VAL A 335 -13.68 -13.27 -21.01
N ALA A 336 -13.94 -14.58 -20.91
CA ALA A 336 -14.70 -15.32 -21.90
C ALA A 336 -16.12 -14.76 -22.04
N LEU A 337 -16.83 -14.48 -20.94
CA LEU A 337 -18.15 -13.88 -20.96
C LEU A 337 -18.13 -12.45 -21.58
N SER A 338 -17.00 -11.75 -21.51
CA SER A 338 -16.82 -10.42 -22.10
C SER A 338 -16.84 -10.44 -23.63
N THR A 339 -16.63 -11.58 -24.28
CA THR A 339 -16.76 -11.73 -25.74
C THR A 339 -18.20 -11.53 -26.19
N VAL A 340 -19.18 -11.91 -25.36
CA VAL A 340 -20.62 -11.84 -25.64
C VAL A 340 -21.29 -10.65 -24.97
N ILE A 341 -20.96 -10.35 -23.71
CA ILE A 341 -21.53 -9.27 -22.90
C ILE A 341 -20.45 -8.24 -22.62
N MET A 342 -20.70 -6.97 -22.88
CA MET A 342 -19.72 -5.91 -22.67
C MET A 342 -19.42 -5.70 -21.17
N ARG A 343 -18.17 -6.02 -20.74
CA ARG A 343 -17.63 -5.84 -19.39
C ARG A 343 -18.52 -6.40 -18.27
N PRO A 344 -18.83 -7.70 -18.27
CA PRO A 344 -19.81 -8.27 -17.34
C PRO A 344 -19.38 -8.14 -15.88
N TYR A 345 -18.11 -8.40 -15.55
CA TYR A 345 -17.61 -8.26 -14.18
C TYR A 345 -17.69 -6.81 -13.70
N CYS A 346 -17.12 -5.86 -14.45
CA CYS A 346 -17.10 -4.45 -14.05
C CYS A 346 -18.51 -3.85 -13.91
N ARG A 347 -19.50 -4.34 -14.68
CA ARG A 347 -20.87 -3.83 -14.63
C ARG A 347 -21.70 -4.42 -13.50
N PHE A 348 -21.53 -5.71 -13.19
CA PHE A 348 -22.52 -6.45 -12.40
C PHE A 348 -21.97 -7.12 -11.15
N VAL A 349 -20.66 -7.22 -10.97
CA VAL A 349 -20.04 -7.93 -9.84
C VAL A 349 -19.04 -7.10 -9.10
N CYS A 350 -18.18 -6.33 -9.77
CA CYS A 350 -17.00 -5.68 -9.19
C CYS A 350 -17.32 -4.82 -7.96
N PRO A 351 -16.83 -5.19 -6.75
CA PRO A 351 -17.07 -4.44 -5.52
C PRO A 351 -16.32 -3.11 -5.52
N THR A 352 -15.07 -3.08 -6.00
CA THR A 352 -14.28 -1.86 -6.19
C THR A 352 -14.99 -0.89 -7.15
N GLY A 353 -15.54 -1.40 -8.27
CA GLY A 353 -16.35 -0.59 -9.20
C GLY A 353 -17.62 -0.04 -8.56
N SER A 354 -18.22 -0.74 -7.60
CA SER A 354 -19.37 -0.25 -6.83
C SER A 354 -18.98 0.88 -5.89
N LEU A 355 -17.88 0.74 -5.15
CA LEU A 355 -17.35 1.81 -4.30
C LEU A 355 -17.10 3.09 -5.12
N LEU A 356 -16.42 2.96 -6.26
CA LEU A 356 -16.17 4.09 -7.16
C LEU A 356 -17.45 4.69 -7.75
N LYS A 357 -18.48 3.88 -8.01
CA LYS A 357 -19.78 4.38 -8.49
C LYS A 357 -20.52 5.16 -7.40
N TYR A 358 -20.49 4.69 -6.15
CA TYR A 358 -21.12 5.38 -5.03
C TYR A 358 -20.38 6.67 -4.65
N SER A 359 -19.06 6.70 -4.68
CA SER A 359 -18.29 7.93 -4.45
C SER A 359 -18.59 9.03 -5.47
N GLN A 360 -19.14 8.66 -6.65
CA GLN A 360 -19.48 9.58 -7.74
C GLN A 360 -20.99 9.86 -7.84
N TYR A 361 -21.80 9.37 -6.88
CA TYR A 361 -23.25 9.43 -6.95
C TYR A 361 -23.78 10.85 -6.67
N SER A 362 -24.76 11.27 -7.46
CA SER A 362 -25.51 12.49 -7.22
C SER A 362 -26.99 12.24 -7.52
N ILE A 363 -27.84 12.47 -6.54
CA ILE A 363 -29.29 12.25 -6.61
C ILE A 363 -29.93 13.19 -7.63
N LEU A 364 -29.42 14.41 -7.75
CA LEU A 364 -30.02 15.46 -8.56
C LEU A 364 -29.95 15.23 -10.08
N LYS A 365 -29.08 14.31 -10.52
CA LYS A 365 -28.91 13.97 -11.94
C LYS A 365 -29.91 12.94 -12.47
N LYS A 366 -30.84 12.43 -11.66
CA LYS A 366 -31.78 11.35 -12.00
C LYS A 366 -33.04 11.82 -12.72
N LYS A 367 -33.20 13.15 -12.94
CA LYS A 367 -34.32 13.71 -13.72
C LYS A 367 -33.83 14.22 -15.09
N LYS A 368 -33.56 13.30 -16.02
CA LYS A 368 -33.64 13.47 -17.46
C LYS A 368 -34.06 12.16 -18.10
#